data_27651fb808d1d0e94f988b80c5ce2b83
#
_entry.id   27651fb808d1d0e94f988b80c5ce2b83
#
_cell.length_a   1.000
_cell.length_b   1.000
_cell.length_c   1.000
_cell.angle_alpha   90.00
_cell.angle_beta   90.00
_cell.angle_gamma   90.00
#
_symmetry.space_group_name_H-M   'P 1'
#
loop_
_entity.id
_entity.type
_entity.pdbx_description
1 polymer ?
#
loop_
_entity_poly.entity_id
_entity_poly.type
_entity_poly.pdbx_seq_one_letter_code
_entity_poly.pdbx_strand_id
1 'polypeptide(L)'
;LKLGMPLKRFVYLSSLSVFGAIREQQPYQEITETDQPCPNTAYGRSKLEAEQFLDSVASRLPFVVLRPTGVYGPREKDYFLMVKSISQHADFSVGFKRQDITFVYVADVVQAVFLALDHGGNGRKYFLSDGAVYQSSTFSRLIREALGRPWWIRITAPIWMLRVVTAVGDRWMHLTGKMTALNNDKYNILRQRNWRCDITPAVNELGYHPQYPLERGVALTVKWYKENNWI
;
A
#
# COMPACT_ATOMS: atom_id res chain seq x y z
N LEU A 1 20.33 -16.79 -12.65
CA LEU A 1 20.34 -17.32 -14.04
C LEU A 1 21.78 -17.58 -14.55
N LYS A 2 22.75 -16.73 -14.22
CA LYS A 2 24.16 -16.95 -14.64
C LYS A 2 24.85 -18.13 -13.94
N LEU A 3 24.38 -18.51 -12.75
CA LEU A 3 25.00 -19.58 -11.93
C LEU A 3 24.46 -20.99 -12.27
N GLY A 4 23.48 -21.12 -13.18
CA GLY A 4 22.92 -22.41 -13.56
C GLY A 4 22.21 -23.20 -12.44
N MET A 5 21.95 -22.55 -11.30
CA MET A 5 21.25 -23.19 -10.18
C MET A 5 19.77 -23.37 -10.49
N PRO A 6 19.19 -24.56 -10.25
CA PRO A 6 17.78 -24.81 -10.46
C PRO A 6 16.96 -24.07 -9.37
N LEU A 7 16.47 -22.88 -9.70
CA LEU A 7 15.58 -22.12 -8.82
C LEU A 7 14.16 -22.66 -8.97
N LYS A 8 13.54 -23.13 -7.89
CA LYS A 8 12.17 -23.63 -7.91
C LYS A 8 11.16 -22.52 -8.17
N ARG A 9 11.35 -21.37 -7.52
CA ARG A 9 10.46 -20.21 -7.64
C ARG A 9 11.12 -18.94 -7.14
N PHE A 10 10.79 -17.84 -7.80
CA PHE A 10 11.16 -16.48 -7.38
C PHE A 10 9.88 -15.72 -7.04
N VAL A 11 9.79 -15.18 -5.85
CA VAL A 11 8.65 -14.34 -5.44
C VAL A 11 9.06 -12.87 -5.45
N TYR A 12 8.33 -12.07 -6.22
CA TYR A 12 8.56 -10.63 -6.32
C TYR A 12 7.47 -9.85 -5.60
N LEU A 13 7.85 -9.02 -4.64
CA LEU A 13 6.94 -8.09 -3.98
C LEU A 13 6.84 -6.81 -4.83
N SER A 14 5.75 -6.72 -5.60
CA SER A 14 5.33 -5.53 -6.33
C SER A 14 4.43 -4.65 -5.47
N SER A 15 3.44 -3.98 -6.04
CA SER A 15 2.47 -3.13 -5.34
C SER A 15 1.21 -2.92 -6.18
N LEU A 16 0.07 -2.67 -5.54
CA LEU A 16 -1.13 -2.18 -6.20
C LEU A 16 -0.89 -0.84 -6.95
N SER A 17 0.14 -0.08 -6.55
CA SER A 17 0.51 1.20 -7.20
C SER A 17 0.90 1.10 -8.67
N VAL A 18 1.08 -0.10 -9.22
CA VAL A 18 1.29 -0.31 -10.67
C VAL A 18 0.06 0.06 -11.50
N PHE A 19 -1.12 0.19 -10.88
CA PHE A 19 -2.37 0.53 -11.59
C PHE A 19 -2.72 2.02 -11.56
N GLY A 20 -2.19 2.80 -10.61
CA GLY A 20 -2.53 4.21 -10.50
C GLY A 20 -4.03 4.47 -10.27
N ALA A 21 -4.51 5.63 -10.72
CA ALA A 21 -5.88 6.09 -10.50
C ALA A 21 -6.84 5.56 -11.58
N ILE A 22 -7.30 4.33 -11.42
CA ILE A 22 -8.26 3.68 -12.32
C ILE A 22 -9.56 3.31 -11.59
N ARG A 23 -10.64 3.05 -12.33
CA ARG A 23 -11.97 2.69 -11.81
C ARG A 23 -12.51 3.67 -10.75
N GLU A 24 -12.23 4.98 -10.93
CA GLU A 24 -12.62 6.06 -10.01
C GLU A 24 -14.04 6.62 -10.27
N GLN A 25 -14.85 5.99 -11.12
CA GLN A 25 -16.27 6.30 -11.28
C GLN A 25 -17.07 5.61 -10.17
N GLN A 26 -17.92 6.36 -9.50
CA GLN A 26 -18.77 5.81 -8.44
C GLN A 26 -19.97 5.05 -9.01
N PRO A 27 -20.36 3.90 -8.42
CA PRO A 27 -19.68 3.22 -7.29
C PRO A 27 -18.33 2.63 -7.71
N TYR A 28 -17.30 2.82 -6.86
CA TYR A 28 -15.97 2.32 -7.16
C TYR A 28 -15.97 0.80 -7.30
N GLN A 29 -15.29 0.31 -8.34
CA GLN A 29 -15.12 -1.11 -8.60
C GLN A 29 -13.72 -1.58 -8.20
N GLU A 30 -13.59 -2.87 -7.93
CA GLU A 30 -12.30 -3.47 -7.62
C GLU A 30 -11.39 -3.50 -8.85
N ILE A 31 -10.11 -3.21 -8.62
CA ILE A 31 -9.05 -3.40 -9.59
C ILE A 31 -8.79 -4.91 -9.67
N THR A 32 -8.82 -5.45 -10.88
CA THR A 32 -8.67 -6.87 -11.15
C THR A 32 -7.38 -7.15 -11.92
N GLU A 33 -6.99 -8.40 -12.01
CA GLU A 33 -5.80 -8.82 -12.77
C GLU A 33 -5.92 -8.55 -14.27
N THR A 34 -7.14 -8.38 -14.79
CA THR A 34 -7.40 -8.09 -16.21
C THR A 34 -7.27 -6.60 -16.54
N ASP A 35 -7.20 -5.72 -15.55
CA ASP A 35 -6.99 -4.30 -15.79
C ASP A 35 -5.57 -4.02 -16.30
N GLN A 36 -5.45 -3.00 -17.15
CA GLN A 36 -4.16 -2.58 -17.67
C GLN A 36 -3.40 -1.73 -16.63
N PRO A 37 -2.16 -2.10 -16.26
CA PRO A 37 -1.34 -1.27 -15.39
C PRO A 37 -1.10 0.13 -15.99
N CYS A 38 -1.31 1.17 -15.17
CA CYS A 38 -1.14 2.57 -15.57
C CYS A 38 -0.58 3.40 -14.37
N PRO A 39 0.69 3.16 -13.96
CA PRO A 39 1.26 3.80 -12.79
C PRO A 39 1.41 5.31 -12.98
N ASN A 40 1.01 6.07 -11.97
CA ASN A 40 1.10 7.53 -11.95
C ASN A 40 2.20 8.07 -11.00
N THR A 41 3.02 7.17 -10.43
CA THR A 41 4.15 7.49 -9.53
C THR A 41 5.44 6.87 -10.03
N ALA A 42 6.60 7.43 -9.66
CA ALA A 42 7.91 6.87 -9.98
C ALA A 42 8.07 5.47 -9.35
N TYR A 43 7.59 5.30 -8.11
CA TYR A 43 7.55 4.00 -7.44
C TYR A 43 6.72 2.97 -8.21
N GLY A 44 5.49 3.30 -8.60
CA GLY A 44 4.62 2.40 -9.36
C GLY A 44 5.23 2.02 -10.71
N ARG A 45 5.87 2.98 -11.42
CA ARG A 45 6.58 2.72 -12.68
C ARG A 45 7.73 1.75 -12.48
N SER A 46 8.59 1.96 -11.48
CA SER A 46 9.73 1.05 -11.21
C SER A 46 9.28 -0.38 -10.88
N LYS A 47 8.14 -0.51 -10.16
CA LYS A 47 7.54 -1.83 -9.88
C LYS A 47 7.02 -2.49 -11.15
N LEU A 48 6.34 -1.75 -12.01
CA LEU A 48 5.84 -2.26 -13.29
C LEU A 48 6.98 -2.67 -14.24
N GLU A 49 8.03 -1.88 -14.35
CA GLU A 49 9.22 -2.23 -15.15
C GLU A 49 9.86 -3.54 -14.68
N ALA A 50 9.94 -3.75 -13.36
CA ALA A 50 10.45 -5.02 -12.82
C ALA A 50 9.50 -6.20 -13.12
N GLU A 51 8.18 -6.00 -13.09
CA GLU A 51 7.23 -7.03 -13.50
C GLU A 51 7.37 -7.39 -14.99
N GLN A 52 7.50 -6.38 -15.86
CA GLN A 52 7.72 -6.57 -17.30
C GLN A 52 9.04 -7.30 -17.60
N PHE A 53 10.09 -6.99 -16.84
CA PHE A 53 11.34 -7.74 -16.93
C PHE A 53 11.14 -9.21 -16.54
N LEU A 54 10.42 -9.51 -15.47
CA LEU A 54 10.11 -10.88 -15.07
C LEU A 54 9.28 -11.60 -16.14
N ASP A 55 8.30 -10.94 -16.74
CA ASP A 55 7.51 -11.47 -17.86
C ASP A 55 8.41 -11.86 -19.04
N SER A 56 9.41 -11.05 -19.36
CA SER A 56 10.36 -11.30 -20.45
C SER A 56 11.29 -12.51 -20.24
N VAL A 57 11.45 -12.94 -18.99
CA VAL A 57 12.30 -14.10 -18.62
C VAL A 57 11.50 -15.30 -18.10
N ALA A 58 10.17 -15.28 -18.23
CA ALA A 58 9.26 -16.30 -17.68
C ALA A 58 9.57 -17.74 -18.10
N SER A 59 10.11 -17.94 -19.31
CA SER A 59 10.53 -19.25 -19.80
C SER A 59 11.80 -19.81 -19.12
N ARG A 60 12.57 -18.95 -18.45
CA ARG A 60 13.87 -19.27 -17.83
C ARG A 60 13.84 -19.15 -16.31
N LEU A 61 12.90 -18.39 -15.75
CA LEU A 61 12.77 -18.12 -14.34
C LEU A 61 11.32 -18.33 -13.91
N PRO A 62 10.99 -19.39 -13.18
CA PRO A 62 9.66 -19.52 -12.61
C PRO A 62 9.47 -18.46 -11.52
N PHE A 63 8.44 -17.61 -11.66
CA PHE A 63 8.19 -16.52 -10.73
C PHE A 63 6.72 -16.33 -10.39
N VAL A 64 6.48 -15.67 -9.27
CA VAL A 64 5.17 -15.18 -8.82
C VAL A 64 5.32 -13.73 -8.39
N VAL A 65 4.35 -12.91 -8.71
CA VAL A 65 4.28 -11.51 -8.28
C VAL A 65 3.19 -11.33 -7.24
N LEU A 66 3.52 -10.72 -6.11
CA LEU A 66 2.56 -10.28 -5.11
C LEU A 66 2.41 -8.75 -5.16
N ARG A 67 1.19 -8.28 -5.28
CA ARG A 67 0.81 -6.87 -5.38
C ARG A 67 0.05 -6.43 -4.12
N PRO A 68 0.73 -6.25 -2.99
CA PRO A 68 0.06 -5.79 -1.79
C PRO A 68 -0.47 -4.36 -1.98
N THR A 69 -1.55 -4.07 -1.28
CA THR A 69 -2.11 -2.73 -1.09
C THR A 69 -1.30 -1.97 -0.03
N GLY A 70 -1.91 -1.06 0.74
CA GLY A 70 -1.24 -0.33 1.82
C GLY A 70 -0.76 -1.28 2.93
N VAL A 71 0.53 -1.65 2.89
CA VAL A 71 1.15 -2.53 3.91
C VAL A 71 1.43 -1.71 5.16
N TYR A 72 0.91 -2.16 6.30
CA TYR A 72 1.16 -1.52 7.60
C TYR A 72 1.60 -2.57 8.65
N GLY A 73 2.19 -2.09 9.75
CA GLY A 73 2.66 -2.97 10.82
C GLY A 73 3.87 -2.39 11.55
N PRO A 74 4.51 -3.16 12.44
CA PRO A 74 5.73 -2.77 13.13
C PRO A 74 6.85 -2.30 12.18
N ARG A 75 7.56 -1.21 12.57
CA ARG A 75 8.67 -0.60 11.82
C ARG A 75 8.31 0.12 10.53
N GLU A 76 7.04 0.15 10.14
CA GLU A 76 6.58 0.91 8.98
C GLU A 76 6.59 2.42 9.32
N LYS A 77 7.15 3.25 8.41
CA LYS A 77 7.45 4.66 8.72
C LYS A 77 6.38 5.64 8.22
N ASP A 78 5.70 5.32 7.13
CA ASP A 78 4.71 6.24 6.54
C ASP A 78 3.44 6.32 7.41
N TYR A 79 2.90 5.17 7.82
CA TYR A 79 1.76 5.12 8.74
C TYR A 79 2.16 5.50 10.18
N PHE A 80 3.43 5.28 10.55
CA PHE A 80 3.96 5.78 11.83
C PHE A 80 3.80 7.31 11.96
N LEU A 81 4.06 8.08 10.90
CA LEU A 81 3.88 9.53 10.93
C LEU A 81 2.43 9.91 11.26
N MET A 82 1.45 9.14 10.76
CA MET A 82 0.05 9.34 11.08
C MET A 82 -0.25 8.99 12.55
N VAL A 83 0.28 7.87 13.04
CA VAL A 83 0.13 7.48 14.46
C VAL A 83 0.74 8.54 15.37
N LYS A 84 1.94 9.04 15.05
CA LYS A 84 2.62 10.11 15.79
C LYS A 84 1.80 11.41 15.79
N SER A 85 1.28 11.81 14.64
CA SER A 85 0.43 13.01 14.54
C SER A 85 -0.83 12.90 15.41
N ILE A 86 -1.51 11.75 15.35
CA ILE A 86 -2.72 11.50 16.15
C ILE A 86 -2.38 11.41 17.65
N SER A 87 -1.21 10.87 18.03
CA SER A 87 -0.74 10.89 19.42
C SER A 87 -0.52 12.31 19.95
N GLN A 88 -0.26 13.26 19.06
CA GLN A 88 -0.15 14.70 19.32
C GLN A 88 -1.47 15.45 19.09
N HIS A 89 -2.61 14.74 19.07
CA HIS A 89 -3.97 15.26 18.91
C HIS A 89 -4.30 15.87 17.53
N ALA A 90 -3.49 15.66 16.50
CA ALA A 90 -3.75 16.15 15.14
C ALA A 90 -3.97 14.99 14.16
N ASP A 91 -5.12 15.00 13.46
CA ASP A 91 -5.42 14.05 12.39
C ASP A 91 -5.48 14.81 11.06
N PHE A 92 -4.50 14.56 10.20
CA PHE A 92 -4.42 15.19 8.89
C PHE A 92 -5.07 14.31 7.82
N SER A 93 -5.99 14.88 7.06
CA SER A 93 -6.66 14.22 5.93
C SER A 93 -6.61 15.11 4.68
N VAL A 94 -6.79 14.50 3.50
CA VAL A 94 -6.72 15.21 2.22
C VAL A 94 -7.98 14.98 1.40
N GLY A 95 -8.60 16.10 1.00
CA GLY A 95 -9.81 16.12 0.19
C GLY A 95 -11.07 15.73 0.96
N PHE A 96 -12.21 16.13 0.40
CA PHE A 96 -13.53 15.97 1.03
C PHE A 96 -14.36 14.85 0.36
N LYS A 97 -13.88 14.31 -0.77
CA LYS A 97 -14.59 13.25 -1.49
C LYS A 97 -14.28 11.90 -0.84
N ARG A 98 -15.24 10.97 -0.94
CA ARG A 98 -15.08 9.58 -0.53
C ARG A 98 -13.81 8.98 -1.15
N GLN A 99 -13.12 8.19 -0.36
CA GLN A 99 -11.97 7.40 -0.77
C GLN A 99 -12.12 6.01 -0.18
N ASP A 100 -12.10 5.00 -1.06
CA ASP A 100 -12.15 3.60 -0.67
C ASP A 100 -10.72 3.05 -0.69
N ILE A 101 -10.27 2.56 0.47
CA ILE A 101 -8.90 2.10 0.69
C ILE A 101 -8.94 0.66 1.19
N THR A 102 -7.98 -0.13 0.76
CA THR A 102 -7.70 -1.47 1.30
C THR A 102 -6.34 -1.48 1.99
N PHE A 103 -6.18 -2.35 2.96
CA PHE A 103 -4.96 -2.49 3.74
C PHE A 103 -4.55 -3.95 3.84
N VAL A 104 -3.29 -4.20 4.17
CA VAL A 104 -2.80 -5.53 4.51
C VAL A 104 -1.77 -5.41 5.64
N TYR A 105 -1.93 -6.23 6.67
CA TYR A 105 -0.96 -6.30 7.75
C TYR A 105 0.30 -7.05 7.30
N VAL A 106 1.46 -6.60 7.75
CA VAL A 106 2.76 -7.15 7.31
C VAL A 106 2.87 -8.67 7.49
N ALA A 107 2.30 -9.24 8.55
CA ALA A 107 2.34 -10.68 8.77
C ALA A 107 1.53 -11.47 7.71
N ASP A 108 0.41 -10.92 7.22
CA ASP A 108 -0.35 -11.53 6.12
C ASP A 108 0.42 -11.47 4.79
N VAL A 109 1.20 -10.41 4.56
CA VAL A 109 2.12 -10.35 3.40
C VAL A 109 3.19 -11.44 3.51
N VAL A 110 3.77 -11.63 4.69
CA VAL A 110 4.76 -12.70 4.94
C VAL A 110 4.13 -14.08 4.70
N GLN A 111 2.92 -14.33 5.20
CA GLN A 111 2.17 -15.57 4.91
C GLN A 111 2.01 -15.77 3.41
N ALA A 112 1.57 -14.73 2.68
CA ALA A 112 1.38 -14.81 1.23
C ALA A 112 2.67 -15.13 0.47
N VAL A 113 3.84 -14.65 0.95
CA VAL A 113 5.14 -15.00 0.35
C VAL A 113 5.41 -16.50 0.45
N PHE A 114 5.19 -17.12 1.62
CA PHE A 114 5.36 -18.57 1.78
C PHE A 114 4.36 -19.36 0.95
N LEU A 115 3.08 -18.96 0.94
CA LEU A 115 2.07 -19.60 0.11
C LEU A 115 2.41 -19.49 -1.38
N ALA A 116 2.93 -18.35 -1.83
CA ALA A 116 3.37 -18.16 -3.21
C ALA A 116 4.57 -19.03 -3.58
N LEU A 117 5.48 -19.31 -2.65
CA LEU A 117 6.59 -20.26 -2.84
C LEU A 117 6.07 -21.70 -3.05
N ASP A 118 5.04 -22.10 -2.33
CA ASP A 118 4.52 -23.46 -2.35
C ASP A 118 3.48 -23.70 -3.46
N HIS A 119 2.53 -22.79 -3.62
CA HIS A 119 1.33 -22.98 -4.43
C HIS A 119 1.24 -22.06 -5.66
N GLY A 120 2.01 -20.96 -5.73
CA GLY A 120 1.87 -19.97 -6.79
C GLY A 120 2.13 -20.52 -8.19
N GLY A 121 1.27 -20.21 -9.15
CA GLY A 121 1.47 -20.52 -10.57
C GLY A 121 2.59 -19.67 -11.19
N ASN A 122 3.36 -20.26 -12.15
CA ASN A 122 4.40 -19.51 -12.84
C ASN A 122 3.82 -18.32 -13.63
N GLY A 123 4.40 -17.12 -13.45
CA GLY A 123 3.96 -15.89 -14.10
C GLY A 123 2.68 -15.29 -13.51
N ARG A 124 2.07 -15.90 -12.49
CA ARG A 124 0.86 -15.37 -11.84
C ARG A 124 1.16 -14.13 -10.99
N LYS A 125 0.17 -13.26 -10.93
CA LYS A 125 0.25 -11.97 -10.22
C LYS A 125 -0.96 -11.82 -9.31
N TYR A 126 -0.77 -11.70 -8.00
CA TYR A 126 -1.85 -11.71 -7.01
C TYR A 126 -1.90 -10.41 -6.23
N PHE A 127 -3.09 -9.85 -6.07
CA PHE A 127 -3.33 -8.77 -5.11
C PHE A 127 -3.44 -9.30 -3.70
N LEU A 128 -3.01 -8.49 -2.73
CA LEU A 128 -3.09 -8.80 -1.31
C LEU A 128 -3.72 -7.63 -0.55
N SER A 129 -4.81 -7.92 0.15
CA SER A 129 -5.43 -7.05 1.16
C SER A 129 -6.02 -7.93 2.27
N ASP A 130 -6.60 -7.31 3.29
CA ASP A 130 -7.35 -8.04 4.34
C ASP A 130 -8.78 -8.44 3.89
N GLY A 131 -9.12 -8.21 2.63
CA GLY A 131 -10.44 -8.53 2.05
C GLY A 131 -11.54 -7.52 2.32
N ALA A 132 -11.29 -6.49 3.11
CA ALA A 132 -12.27 -5.45 3.42
C ALA A 132 -11.93 -4.10 2.77
N VAL A 133 -12.95 -3.26 2.59
CA VAL A 133 -12.83 -1.91 2.04
C VAL A 133 -13.14 -0.88 3.12
N TYR A 134 -12.25 0.07 3.30
CA TYR A 134 -12.33 1.07 4.35
C TYR A 134 -12.39 2.48 3.78
N GLN A 135 -13.01 3.39 4.52
CA GLN A 135 -12.88 4.82 4.27
C GLN A 135 -11.59 5.34 4.92
N SER A 136 -11.01 6.40 4.36
CA SER A 136 -9.79 7.03 4.88
C SER A 136 -9.87 7.42 6.37
N SER A 137 -11.08 7.75 6.85
CA SER A 137 -11.33 8.08 8.26
C SER A 137 -11.29 6.88 9.21
N THR A 138 -11.49 5.66 8.70
CA THR A 138 -11.52 4.45 9.55
C THR A 138 -10.16 4.18 10.17
N PHE A 139 -9.09 4.32 9.40
CA PHE A 139 -7.73 4.07 9.89
C PHE A 139 -7.37 5.06 11.02
N SER A 140 -7.63 6.37 10.83
CA SER A 140 -7.42 7.38 11.89
C SER A 140 -8.22 7.09 13.16
N ARG A 141 -9.48 6.69 13.01
CA ARG A 141 -10.34 6.34 14.15
C ARG A 141 -9.77 5.17 14.95
N LEU A 142 -9.33 4.11 14.27
CA LEU A 142 -8.75 2.92 14.92
C LEU A 142 -7.43 3.25 15.62
N ILE A 143 -6.57 4.09 15.02
CA ILE A 143 -5.34 4.57 15.66
C ILE A 143 -5.69 5.32 16.95
N ARG A 144 -6.66 6.25 16.92
CA ARG A 144 -7.09 7.00 18.09
C ARG A 144 -7.59 6.09 19.21
N GLU A 145 -8.40 5.10 18.88
CA GLU A 145 -8.90 4.11 19.83
C GLU A 145 -7.75 3.33 20.48
N ALA A 146 -6.79 2.85 19.70
CA ALA A 146 -5.61 2.14 20.18
C ALA A 146 -4.67 3.00 21.04
N LEU A 147 -4.66 4.33 20.82
CA LEU A 147 -3.92 5.29 21.63
C LEU A 147 -4.62 5.62 22.97
N GLY A 148 -5.92 5.28 23.12
CA GLY A 148 -6.72 5.66 24.29
C GLY A 148 -6.99 7.16 24.39
N ARG A 149 -6.95 7.91 23.30
CA ARG A 149 -7.15 9.37 23.29
C ARG A 149 -8.60 9.72 22.97
N PRO A 150 -9.31 10.41 23.88
CA PRO A 150 -10.72 10.73 23.68
C PRO A 150 -10.96 11.87 22.69
N TRP A 151 -10.01 12.82 22.53
CA TRP A 151 -10.16 13.99 21.68
C TRP A 151 -9.02 14.15 20.68
N TRP A 152 -9.31 14.78 19.58
CA TRP A 152 -8.40 15.10 18.51
C TRP A 152 -8.97 16.25 17.66
N ILE A 153 -8.14 16.88 16.85
CA ILE A 153 -8.56 17.86 15.86
C ILE A 153 -8.29 17.26 14.48
N ARG A 154 -9.35 17.15 13.67
CA ARG A 154 -9.20 16.75 12.28
C ARG A 154 -8.98 17.97 11.41
N ILE A 155 -7.86 17.99 10.70
CA ILE A 155 -7.47 19.04 9.76
C ILE A 155 -7.54 18.45 8.36
N THR A 156 -8.55 18.88 7.57
CA THR A 156 -8.71 18.39 6.20
C THR A 156 -8.20 19.43 5.22
N ALA A 157 -7.10 19.09 4.51
CA ALA A 157 -6.55 19.96 3.49
C ALA A 157 -7.27 19.76 2.16
N PRO A 158 -7.71 20.81 1.46
CA PRO A 158 -8.23 20.71 0.10
C PRO A 158 -7.12 20.24 -0.87
N ILE A 159 -7.50 19.47 -1.89
CA ILE A 159 -6.53 18.87 -2.84
C ILE A 159 -5.69 19.92 -3.55
N TRP A 160 -6.25 21.10 -3.86
CA TRP A 160 -5.48 22.17 -4.51
C TRP A 160 -4.33 22.68 -3.63
N MET A 161 -4.53 22.74 -2.30
CA MET A 161 -3.48 23.14 -1.37
C MET A 161 -2.35 22.10 -1.34
N LEU A 162 -2.69 20.82 -1.34
CA LEU A 162 -1.70 19.74 -1.44
C LEU A 162 -0.88 19.87 -2.73
N ARG A 163 -1.51 20.21 -3.86
CA ARG A 163 -0.81 20.42 -5.14
C ARG A 163 0.22 21.54 -5.06
N VAL A 164 -0.14 22.66 -4.40
CA VAL A 164 0.80 23.77 -4.21
C VAL A 164 1.98 23.37 -3.33
N VAL A 165 1.71 22.72 -2.20
CA VAL A 165 2.75 22.29 -1.24
C VAL A 165 3.70 21.28 -1.89
N THR A 166 3.19 20.29 -2.64
CA THR A 166 4.04 19.30 -3.31
C THR A 166 4.85 19.92 -4.46
N ALA A 167 4.31 20.86 -5.21
CA ALA A 167 5.04 21.58 -6.26
C ALA A 167 6.20 22.43 -5.69
N VAL A 168 5.99 23.08 -4.54
CA VAL A 168 7.05 23.80 -3.82
C VAL A 168 8.09 22.82 -3.30
N GLY A 169 7.68 21.68 -2.75
CA GLY A 169 8.56 20.62 -2.28
C GLY A 169 9.46 20.07 -3.39
N ASP A 170 8.91 19.81 -4.58
CA ASP A 170 9.68 19.35 -5.74
C ASP A 170 10.69 20.40 -6.22
N ARG A 171 10.28 21.67 -6.25
CA ARG A 171 11.21 22.77 -6.63
C ARG A 171 12.34 22.92 -5.62
N TRP A 172 12.05 22.78 -4.34
CA TRP A 172 13.06 22.77 -3.27
C TRP A 172 14.03 21.58 -3.42
N MET A 173 13.51 20.40 -3.73
CA MET A 173 14.32 19.19 -3.97
C MET A 173 15.26 19.41 -5.17
N HIS A 174 14.78 19.98 -6.26
CA HIS A 174 15.61 20.28 -7.45
C HIS A 174 16.72 21.32 -7.15
N LEU A 175 16.46 22.27 -6.24
CA LEU A 175 17.44 23.30 -5.89
C LEU A 175 18.47 22.83 -4.85
N THR A 176 18.07 21.95 -3.92
CA THR A 176 18.90 21.59 -2.76
C THR A 176 19.44 20.16 -2.80
N GLY A 177 18.93 19.30 -3.71
CA GLY A 177 19.22 17.88 -3.76
C GLY A 177 18.64 17.07 -2.57
N LYS A 178 17.89 17.72 -1.66
CA LYS A 178 17.31 17.05 -0.48
C LYS A 178 15.90 16.54 -0.79
N MET A 179 15.67 15.23 -0.55
CA MET A 179 14.34 14.63 -0.71
C MET A 179 13.35 15.25 0.28
N THR A 180 12.16 15.65 -0.23
CA THR A 180 11.05 16.12 0.59
C THR A 180 10.02 15.01 0.77
N ALA A 181 9.41 14.95 1.95
CA ALA A 181 8.35 13.98 2.26
C ALA A 181 7.07 14.21 1.42
N LEU A 182 6.85 15.44 0.96
CA LEU A 182 5.72 15.84 0.11
C LEU A 182 6.23 16.20 -1.29
N ASN A 183 6.01 15.32 -2.23
CA ASN A 183 6.40 15.42 -3.63
C ASN A 183 5.20 15.06 -4.54
N ASN A 184 5.37 15.15 -5.87
CA ASN A 184 4.34 14.82 -6.85
C ASN A 184 3.84 13.37 -6.74
N ASP A 185 4.69 12.42 -6.39
CA ASP A 185 4.28 11.03 -6.17
C ASP A 185 3.31 10.94 -4.99
N LYS A 186 3.61 11.62 -3.87
CA LYS A 186 2.72 11.67 -2.71
C LYS A 186 1.39 12.37 -3.03
N TYR A 187 1.43 13.43 -3.85
CA TYR A 187 0.20 14.05 -4.36
C TYR A 187 -0.66 13.07 -5.14
N ASN A 188 -0.07 12.31 -6.07
CA ASN A 188 -0.80 11.34 -6.89
C ASN A 188 -1.41 10.22 -6.04
N ILE A 189 -0.70 9.71 -5.03
CA ILE A 189 -1.21 8.71 -4.09
C ILE A 189 -2.38 9.25 -3.27
N LEU A 190 -2.22 10.43 -2.66
CA LEU A 190 -3.23 11.00 -1.78
C LEU A 190 -4.50 11.47 -2.49
N ARG A 191 -4.41 11.87 -3.77
CA ARG A 191 -5.58 12.27 -4.56
C ARG A 191 -6.37 11.09 -5.10
N GLN A 192 -5.77 9.90 -5.24
CA GLN A 192 -6.42 8.70 -5.75
C GLN A 192 -7.57 8.27 -4.83
N ARG A 193 -8.73 7.96 -5.41
CA ARG A 193 -9.96 7.71 -4.67
C ARG A 193 -10.29 6.23 -4.53
N ASN A 194 -9.81 5.41 -5.45
CA ASN A 194 -10.06 3.98 -5.46
C ASN A 194 -8.76 3.18 -5.27
N TRP A 195 -8.70 2.44 -4.17
CA TRP A 195 -7.63 1.50 -3.84
C TRP A 195 -8.20 0.10 -3.55
N ARG A 196 -9.37 -0.20 -4.13
CA ARG A 196 -9.99 -1.53 -4.01
C ARG A 196 -9.29 -2.49 -4.95
N CYS A 197 -9.03 -3.72 -4.49
CA CYS A 197 -8.48 -4.78 -5.33
C CYS A 197 -9.15 -6.12 -5.06
N ASP A 198 -9.29 -6.92 -6.10
CA ASP A 198 -9.83 -8.28 -6.02
C ASP A 198 -8.76 -9.26 -5.57
N ILE A 199 -8.93 -9.83 -4.37
CA ILE A 199 -8.01 -10.85 -3.83
C ILE A 199 -8.48 -12.28 -4.10
N THR A 200 -9.61 -12.48 -4.77
CA THR A 200 -10.19 -13.80 -5.06
C THR A 200 -9.20 -14.77 -5.69
N PRO A 201 -8.35 -14.36 -6.65
CA PRO A 201 -7.32 -15.25 -7.19
C PRO A 201 -6.29 -15.69 -6.13
N ALA A 202 -5.88 -14.80 -5.22
CA ALA A 202 -4.96 -15.17 -4.15
C ALA A 202 -5.60 -16.16 -3.16
N VAL A 203 -6.88 -15.98 -2.82
CA VAL A 203 -7.62 -16.90 -1.96
C VAL A 203 -7.74 -18.29 -2.61
N ASN A 204 -8.16 -18.35 -3.87
CA ASN A 204 -8.47 -19.62 -4.55
C ASN A 204 -7.21 -20.40 -4.96
N GLU A 205 -6.17 -19.72 -5.41
CA GLU A 205 -5.00 -20.36 -6.00
C GLU A 205 -3.84 -20.54 -4.99
N LEU A 206 -3.65 -19.58 -4.07
CA LEU A 206 -2.61 -19.68 -3.06
C LEU A 206 -3.12 -20.23 -1.72
N GLY A 207 -4.44 -20.27 -1.48
CA GLY A 207 -5.01 -20.51 -0.16
C GLY A 207 -4.75 -19.33 0.80
N TYR A 208 -4.66 -18.11 0.26
CA TYR A 208 -4.43 -16.91 1.06
C TYR A 208 -5.64 -16.57 1.92
N HIS A 209 -5.47 -16.56 3.23
CA HIS A 209 -6.50 -16.18 4.19
C HIS A 209 -5.92 -15.15 5.16
N PRO A 210 -6.20 -13.84 4.96
CA PRO A 210 -5.68 -12.80 5.85
C PRO A 210 -6.20 -13.01 7.28
N GLN A 211 -5.27 -12.98 8.24
CA GLN A 211 -5.55 -13.26 9.65
C GLN A 211 -5.72 -11.99 10.49
N TYR A 212 -5.36 -10.83 9.92
CA TYR A 212 -5.31 -9.56 10.63
C TYR A 212 -6.23 -8.53 10.00
N PRO A 213 -7.54 -8.53 10.37
CA PRO A 213 -8.43 -7.41 10.03
C PRO A 213 -7.84 -6.10 10.51
N LEU A 214 -8.18 -4.99 9.86
CA LEU A 214 -7.58 -3.68 10.11
C LEU A 214 -7.57 -3.29 11.61
N GLU A 215 -8.66 -3.55 12.32
CA GLU A 215 -8.79 -3.25 13.76
C GLU A 215 -7.73 -3.95 14.60
N ARG A 216 -7.56 -5.25 14.39
CA ARG A 216 -6.55 -6.05 15.08
C ARG A 216 -5.13 -5.62 14.73
N GLY A 217 -4.86 -5.43 13.44
CA GLY A 217 -3.53 -5.06 12.97
C GLY A 217 -3.10 -3.68 13.47
N VAL A 218 -4.01 -2.68 13.46
CA VAL A 218 -3.74 -1.33 13.99
C VAL A 218 -3.45 -1.39 15.49
N ALA A 219 -4.25 -2.13 16.27
CA ALA A 219 -4.02 -2.28 17.70
C ALA A 219 -2.62 -2.86 18.01
N LEU A 220 -2.22 -3.92 17.29
CA LEU A 220 -0.89 -4.53 17.41
C LEU A 220 0.23 -3.56 16.99
N THR A 221 0.02 -2.82 15.92
CA THR A 221 1.00 -1.83 15.41
C THR A 221 1.23 -0.71 16.42
N VAL A 222 0.16 -0.11 16.95
CA VAL A 222 0.25 0.95 17.96
C VAL A 222 0.86 0.44 19.26
N LYS A 223 0.49 -0.77 19.69
CA LYS A 223 1.11 -1.43 20.84
C LYS A 223 2.62 -1.55 20.65
N TRP A 224 3.07 -2.04 19.49
CA TRP A 224 4.48 -2.17 19.18
C TRP A 224 5.22 -0.83 19.22
N TYR A 225 4.64 0.25 18.66
CA TYR A 225 5.24 1.58 18.71
C TYR A 225 5.42 2.10 20.15
N LYS A 226 4.45 1.84 21.04
CA LYS A 226 4.55 2.17 22.47
C LYS A 226 5.66 1.36 23.16
N GLU A 227 5.69 0.05 22.97
CA GLU A 227 6.68 -0.85 23.60
C GLU A 227 8.11 -0.61 23.15
N ASN A 228 8.31 -0.05 21.94
CA ASN A 228 9.62 0.23 21.38
C ASN A 228 10.00 1.72 21.41
N ASN A 229 9.29 2.55 22.19
CA ASN A 229 9.58 3.97 22.38
C ASN A 229 9.57 4.79 21.06
N TRP A 230 8.70 4.45 20.13
CA TRP A 230 8.49 5.26 18.93
C TRP A 230 7.49 6.41 19.17
N ILE A 231 6.57 6.22 20.14
CA ILE A 231 5.57 7.19 20.62
C ILE A 231 5.43 7.13 22.13
#